data_602ff89d5227e2c3ce9ebd3dbe5cbfef
#
_entry.id   602ff89d5227e2c3ce9ebd3dbe5cbfef
#
_cell.length_a   1.000
_cell.length_b   1.000
_cell.length_c   1.000
_cell.angle_alpha   90.00
_cell.angle_beta   90.00
_cell.angle_gamma   90.00
#
_symmetry.space_group_name_H-M   'P 1'
#
loop_
_entity.id
_entity.type
_entity.pdbx_description
1 polymer ?
#
loop_
_entity_poly.entity_id
_entity_poly.type
_entity_poly.pdbx_seq_one_letter_code
_entity_poly.pdbx_strand_id
1 'polypeptide(L)'
;MSDAADFMDLALQRESSWSRAEEAEARHGGGHRYYGASVGAVRGTVRDALRRHPGLTHDDITALSSELWEVPVFERRLAGVVLLQSSVRLLTNTDLTRIEGFVRSARLGALVDPLAIDVVGPLIEGLDVVGRVRADSVLDRWVRDPDGWLRRAALLSPVRALRAGAGDWPRFVRHARLVLEPPARLRPEGDGGAIAAAAVSLVLAETAKHRPELEF
;
A
#
# COMPACT_ATOMS: atom_id res chain seq x y z
N MET A 1 21.52 7.39 -7.84
CA MET A 1 20.06 7.51 -8.12
C MET A 1 19.89 7.56 -9.63
N SER A 2 18.81 7.01 -10.16
CA SER A 2 18.51 7.15 -11.62
C SER A 2 18.07 8.57 -11.95
N ASP A 3 18.21 8.99 -13.22
CA ASP A 3 17.77 10.33 -13.71
C ASP A 3 16.28 10.58 -13.39
N ALA A 4 15.47 9.53 -13.47
CA ALA A 4 14.04 9.61 -13.14
C ALA A 4 13.81 9.84 -11.62
N ALA A 5 14.57 9.18 -10.75
CA ALA A 5 14.46 9.37 -9.32
C ALA A 5 14.97 10.76 -8.89
N ASP A 6 16.06 11.24 -9.48
CA ASP A 6 16.60 12.58 -9.25
C ASP A 6 15.62 13.66 -9.70
N PHE A 7 15.02 13.50 -10.88
CA PHE A 7 13.97 14.39 -11.37
C PHE A 7 12.79 14.48 -10.40
N MET A 8 12.31 13.33 -9.94
CA MET A 8 11.16 13.28 -9.03
C MET A 8 11.48 13.91 -7.68
N ASP A 9 12.66 13.62 -7.12
CA ASP A 9 13.07 14.17 -5.84
C ASP A 9 13.21 15.69 -5.88
N LEU A 10 13.87 16.22 -6.91
CA LEU A 10 14.00 17.67 -7.12
C LEU A 10 12.64 18.36 -7.32
N ALA A 11 11.73 17.72 -8.07
CA ALA A 11 10.37 18.26 -8.26
C ALA A 11 9.59 18.31 -6.95
N LEU A 12 9.65 17.26 -6.13
CA LEU A 12 9.01 17.22 -4.81
C LEU A 12 9.59 18.27 -3.84
N GLN A 13 10.92 18.48 -3.87
CA GLN A 13 11.56 19.51 -3.07
C GLN A 13 11.15 20.94 -3.48
N ARG A 14 10.92 21.20 -4.77
CA ARG A 14 10.43 22.50 -5.27
C ARG A 14 9.00 22.79 -4.78
N GLU A 15 8.19 21.77 -4.57
CA GLU A 15 6.83 21.86 -4.05
C GLU A 15 6.79 21.86 -2.51
N SER A 16 7.95 21.95 -1.84
CA SER A 16 8.06 21.90 -0.39
C SER A 16 7.34 23.07 0.29
N SER A 17 6.81 22.79 1.47
CA SER A 17 6.19 23.80 2.34
C SER A 17 6.44 23.43 3.80
N TRP A 18 7.08 24.34 4.51
CA TRP A 18 7.38 24.12 5.92
C TRP A 18 6.12 23.90 6.77
N SER A 19 5.09 24.71 6.57
CA SER A 19 3.81 24.57 7.31
C SER A 19 3.15 23.20 7.07
N ARG A 20 3.10 22.73 5.80
CA ARG A 20 2.55 21.40 5.49
C ARG A 20 3.43 20.26 6.01
N ALA A 21 4.74 20.43 6.05
CA ALA A 21 5.65 19.45 6.62
C ALA A 21 5.42 19.28 8.12
N GLU A 22 5.29 20.40 8.85
CA GLU A 22 4.97 20.43 10.28
C GLU A 22 3.61 19.78 10.58
N GLU A 23 2.57 20.12 9.81
CA GLU A 23 1.25 19.49 9.91
C GLU A 23 1.28 17.99 9.63
N ALA A 24 2.08 17.55 8.65
CA ALA A 24 2.24 16.14 8.31
C ALA A 24 2.96 15.38 9.43
N GLU A 25 4.03 15.96 9.99
CA GLU A 25 4.75 15.39 11.13
C GLU A 25 3.86 15.29 12.38
N ALA A 26 3.10 16.33 12.67
CA ALA A 26 2.14 16.32 13.79
C ALA A 26 1.05 15.23 13.62
N ARG A 27 0.61 14.99 12.38
CA ARG A 27 -0.43 13.99 12.06
C ARG A 27 0.09 12.57 12.02
N HIS A 28 1.29 12.35 11.53
CA HIS A 28 1.83 11.04 11.18
C HIS A 28 2.99 10.59 12.07
N GLY A 29 3.55 11.51 12.87
CA GLY A 29 4.69 11.26 13.75
C GLY A 29 6.04 11.37 13.05
N GLY A 30 7.12 11.34 13.87
CA GLY A 30 8.50 11.57 13.43
C GLY A 30 9.20 10.38 12.76
N GLY A 31 8.46 9.35 12.34
CA GLY A 31 9.08 8.17 11.69
C GLY A 31 9.57 8.41 10.25
N HIS A 32 9.18 9.53 9.63
CA HIS A 32 9.58 9.98 8.31
C HIS A 32 10.01 11.45 8.36
N ARG A 33 10.81 11.86 7.36
CA ARG A 33 10.97 13.28 7.04
C ARG A 33 9.87 13.70 6.08
N TYR A 34 9.53 14.99 6.07
CA TYR A 34 8.48 15.55 5.24
C TYR A 34 9.01 16.74 4.45
N TYR A 35 8.78 16.78 3.14
CA TYR A 35 8.99 17.97 2.32
C TYR A 35 7.79 18.92 2.43
N GLY A 36 6.60 18.39 2.73
CA GLY A 36 5.35 19.13 2.73
C GLY A 36 4.80 19.38 1.33
N ALA A 37 5.21 18.59 0.33
CA ALA A 37 4.54 18.61 -0.97
C ALA A 37 3.14 18.02 -0.87
N SER A 38 2.16 18.62 -1.55
CA SER A 38 0.80 18.10 -1.52
C SER A 38 0.68 16.75 -2.26
N VAL A 39 -0.33 15.94 -1.92
CA VAL A 39 -0.63 14.69 -2.65
C VAL A 39 -0.85 14.95 -4.14
N GLY A 40 -1.46 16.11 -4.49
CA GLY A 40 -1.62 16.53 -5.88
C GLY A 40 -0.29 16.77 -6.58
N ALA A 41 0.67 17.43 -5.91
CA ALA A 41 2.02 17.63 -6.41
C ALA A 41 2.76 16.30 -6.60
N VAL A 42 2.66 15.37 -5.64
CA VAL A 42 3.24 14.02 -5.77
C VAL A 42 2.70 13.30 -7.00
N ARG A 43 1.38 13.28 -7.20
CA ARG A 43 0.74 12.66 -8.39
C ARG A 43 1.14 13.35 -9.69
N GLY A 44 1.26 14.68 -9.68
CA GLY A 44 1.74 15.46 -10.82
C GLY A 44 3.16 15.09 -11.19
N THR A 45 4.06 15.05 -10.22
CA THR A 45 5.47 14.66 -10.38
C THR A 45 5.63 13.27 -10.99
N VAL A 46 4.89 12.26 -10.50
CA VAL A 46 4.93 10.91 -11.06
C VAL A 46 4.43 10.89 -12.49
N ARG A 47 3.31 11.56 -12.79
CA ARG A 47 2.77 11.65 -14.15
C ARG A 47 3.78 12.30 -15.11
N ASP A 48 4.45 13.36 -14.69
CA ASP A 48 5.41 14.09 -15.51
C ASP A 48 6.70 13.26 -15.71
N ALA A 49 7.15 12.50 -14.69
CA ALA A 49 8.24 11.54 -14.82
C ALA A 49 7.91 10.45 -15.85
N LEU A 50 6.72 9.86 -15.80
CA LEU A 50 6.28 8.84 -16.76
C LEU A 50 6.18 9.39 -18.20
N ARG A 51 5.81 10.67 -18.36
CA ARG A 51 5.81 11.33 -19.69
C ARG A 51 7.21 11.62 -20.20
N ARG A 52 8.13 11.99 -19.30
CA ARG A 52 9.52 12.26 -19.63
C ARG A 52 10.30 11.00 -19.99
N HIS A 53 9.94 9.88 -19.39
CA HIS A 53 10.56 8.57 -19.60
C HIS A 53 9.52 7.57 -20.13
N PRO A 54 9.11 7.70 -21.42
CA PRO A 54 8.11 6.80 -21.99
C PRO A 54 8.70 5.39 -22.19
N GLY A 55 7.83 4.37 -21.98
CA GLY A 55 8.23 2.98 -22.24
C GLY A 55 9.03 2.31 -21.12
N LEU A 56 8.94 2.82 -19.88
CA LEU A 56 9.52 2.14 -18.73
C LEU A 56 9.00 0.70 -18.64
N THR A 57 9.93 -0.24 -18.51
CA THR A 57 9.66 -1.67 -18.36
C THR A 57 9.26 -2.00 -16.92
N HIS A 58 8.85 -3.27 -16.68
CA HIS A 58 8.66 -3.80 -15.33
C HIS A 58 9.88 -3.54 -14.43
N ASP A 59 11.07 -3.85 -14.93
CA ASP A 59 12.30 -3.73 -14.14
C ASP A 59 12.63 -2.26 -13.83
N ASP A 60 12.41 -1.35 -14.79
CA ASP A 60 12.59 0.09 -14.57
C ASP A 60 11.63 0.61 -13.47
N ILE A 61 10.35 0.24 -13.53
CA ILE A 61 9.33 0.66 -12.55
C ILE A 61 9.65 0.12 -11.16
N THR A 62 10.04 -1.14 -11.07
CA THR A 62 10.35 -1.77 -9.79
C THR A 62 11.64 -1.26 -9.18
N ALA A 63 12.68 -0.99 -10.00
CA ALA A 63 13.90 -0.35 -9.57
C ALA A 63 13.65 1.08 -9.07
N LEU A 64 12.94 1.90 -9.87
CA LEU A 64 12.61 3.28 -9.53
C LEU A 64 11.77 3.37 -8.25
N SER A 65 10.78 2.45 -8.07
CA SER A 65 10.00 2.41 -6.85
C SER A 65 10.87 2.13 -5.62
N SER A 66 11.88 1.28 -5.74
CA SER A 66 12.84 0.97 -4.66
C SER A 66 13.75 2.15 -4.34
N GLU A 67 14.27 2.85 -5.36
CA GLU A 67 15.08 4.06 -5.17
C GLU A 67 14.32 5.17 -4.45
N LEU A 68 13.04 5.38 -4.80
CA LEU A 68 12.17 6.34 -4.13
C LEU A 68 11.90 5.93 -2.68
N TRP A 69 11.81 4.63 -2.42
CA TRP A 69 11.48 4.09 -1.10
C TRP A 69 12.66 4.10 -0.12
N GLU A 70 13.89 3.99 -0.62
CA GLU A 70 15.11 3.87 0.18
C GLU A 70 15.28 5.03 1.17
N VAL A 71 15.01 6.25 0.72
CA VAL A 71 15.11 7.43 1.57
C VAL A 71 13.80 7.62 2.34
N PRO A 72 13.82 7.70 3.69
CA PRO A 72 12.63 7.78 4.52
C PRO A 72 12.00 9.19 4.52
N VAL A 73 11.70 9.70 3.33
CA VAL A 73 10.90 10.91 3.11
C VAL A 73 9.52 10.48 2.66
N PHE A 74 8.48 10.98 3.33
CA PHE A 74 7.09 10.59 3.10
C PHE A 74 6.68 10.76 1.64
N GLU A 75 6.95 11.93 1.03
CA GLU A 75 6.54 12.24 -0.33
C GLU A 75 7.27 11.40 -1.37
N ARG A 76 8.54 11.03 -1.13
CA ARG A 76 9.28 10.09 -1.98
C ARG A 76 8.63 8.70 -1.94
N ARG A 77 8.33 8.20 -0.75
CA ARG A 77 7.66 6.90 -0.58
C ARG A 77 6.26 6.92 -1.17
N LEU A 78 5.50 8.00 -0.98
CA LEU A 78 4.21 8.19 -1.61
C LEU A 78 4.31 8.23 -3.13
N ALA A 79 5.36 8.86 -3.69
CA ALA A 79 5.62 8.83 -5.12
C ALA A 79 5.91 7.41 -5.63
N GLY A 80 6.64 6.60 -4.85
CA GLY A 80 6.81 5.17 -5.13
C GLY A 80 5.49 4.40 -5.18
N VAL A 81 4.57 4.66 -4.23
CA VAL A 81 3.22 4.09 -4.25
C VAL A 81 2.45 4.52 -5.50
N VAL A 82 2.43 5.82 -5.81
CA VAL A 82 1.72 6.36 -6.99
C VAL A 82 2.31 5.83 -8.30
N LEU A 83 3.63 5.63 -8.36
CA LEU A 83 4.30 5.00 -9.50
C LEU A 83 3.81 3.57 -9.73
N LEU A 84 3.77 2.75 -8.67
CA LEU A 84 3.26 1.38 -8.72
C LEU A 84 1.76 1.33 -9.08
N GLN A 85 0.94 2.25 -8.53
CA GLN A 85 -0.48 2.41 -8.91
C GLN A 85 -0.63 2.67 -10.41
N SER A 86 0.15 3.60 -10.94
CA SER A 86 0.10 4.01 -12.36
C SER A 86 0.56 2.90 -13.32
N SER A 87 1.39 1.99 -12.81
CA SER A 87 2.05 0.93 -13.58
C SER A 87 1.61 -0.48 -13.16
N VAL A 88 0.49 -0.61 -12.45
CA VAL A 88 0.05 -1.88 -11.85
C VAL A 88 -0.08 -3.02 -12.86
N ARG A 89 -0.38 -2.71 -14.12
CA ARG A 89 -0.48 -3.71 -15.20
C ARG A 89 0.85 -4.35 -15.60
N LEU A 90 1.97 -3.74 -15.23
CA LEU A 90 3.31 -4.28 -15.44
C LEU A 90 3.74 -5.19 -14.28
N LEU A 91 3.09 -5.09 -13.12
CA LEU A 91 3.46 -5.83 -11.94
C LEU A 91 3.06 -7.30 -12.05
N THR A 92 3.84 -8.14 -11.38
CA THR A 92 3.67 -9.58 -11.34
C THR A 92 3.51 -10.09 -9.91
N ASN A 93 3.15 -11.34 -9.75
CA ASN A 93 3.04 -11.98 -8.44
C ASN A 93 4.33 -11.90 -7.60
N THR A 94 5.50 -11.88 -8.22
CA THR A 94 6.79 -11.81 -7.52
C THR A 94 7.03 -10.46 -6.85
N ASP A 95 6.37 -9.39 -7.32
CA ASP A 95 6.49 -8.05 -6.75
C ASP A 95 5.86 -7.93 -5.36
N LEU A 96 4.99 -8.87 -4.97
CA LEU A 96 4.45 -8.93 -3.61
C LEU A 96 5.55 -9.05 -2.56
N THR A 97 6.69 -9.67 -2.87
CA THR A 97 7.84 -9.73 -1.95
C THR A 97 8.47 -8.33 -1.73
N ARG A 98 8.58 -7.54 -2.79
CA ARG A 98 9.06 -6.15 -2.70
C ARG A 98 8.08 -5.29 -1.90
N ILE A 99 6.79 -5.41 -2.21
CA ILE A 99 5.71 -4.70 -1.53
C ILE A 99 5.67 -5.07 -0.03
N GLU A 100 5.89 -6.33 0.32
CA GLU A 100 6.04 -6.76 1.71
C GLU A 100 7.15 -5.97 2.43
N GLY A 101 8.31 -5.82 1.81
CA GLY A 101 9.40 -5.00 2.34
C GLY A 101 9.01 -3.52 2.53
N PHE A 102 8.24 -2.97 1.60
CA PHE A 102 7.71 -1.61 1.71
C PHE A 102 6.74 -1.48 2.88
N VAL A 103 5.78 -2.40 3.03
CA VAL A 103 4.82 -2.39 4.14
C VAL A 103 5.54 -2.46 5.50
N ARG A 104 6.52 -3.37 5.65
CA ARG A 104 7.30 -3.53 6.89
C ARG A 104 8.06 -2.27 7.27
N SER A 105 8.59 -1.54 6.30
CA SER A 105 9.40 -0.34 6.53
C SER A 105 8.59 0.96 6.56
N ALA A 106 7.37 0.98 6.01
CA ALA A 106 6.50 2.16 6.02
C ALA A 106 5.97 2.47 7.42
N ARG A 107 5.39 1.48 8.09
CA ARG A 107 4.78 1.57 9.42
C ARG A 107 3.86 2.79 9.60
N LEU A 108 3.16 3.15 8.52
CA LEU A 108 2.32 4.35 8.43
C LEU A 108 1.12 4.08 7.52
N GLY A 109 -0.11 4.24 8.04
CA GLY A 109 -1.35 4.01 7.30
C GLY A 109 -1.44 4.82 6.01
N ALA A 110 -0.98 6.07 6.02
CA ALA A 110 -0.97 6.93 4.83
C ALA A 110 -0.14 6.40 3.64
N LEU A 111 0.78 5.44 3.88
CA LEU A 111 1.54 4.73 2.84
C LEU A 111 1.05 3.30 2.63
N VAL A 112 0.73 2.58 3.72
CA VAL A 112 0.31 1.17 3.66
C VAL A 112 -1.07 1.01 3.03
N ASP A 113 -2.02 1.88 3.37
CA ASP A 113 -3.40 1.75 2.88
C ASP A 113 -3.50 1.91 1.36
N PRO A 114 -2.97 2.98 0.73
CA PRO A 114 -2.98 3.08 -0.73
C PRO A 114 -2.14 2.00 -1.42
N LEU A 115 -1.05 1.53 -0.79
CA LEU A 115 -0.27 0.41 -1.31
C LEU A 115 -1.09 -0.89 -1.33
N ALA A 116 -1.86 -1.16 -0.27
CA ALA A 116 -2.72 -2.34 -0.18
C ALA A 116 -3.93 -2.24 -1.13
N ILE A 117 -4.66 -1.13 -1.08
CA ILE A 117 -5.95 -0.96 -1.78
C ILE A 117 -5.74 -0.76 -3.28
N ASP A 118 -4.76 0.08 -3.65
CA ASP A 118 -4.62 0.57 -5.03
C ASP A 118 -3.44 -0.07 -5.79
N VAL A 119 -2.59 -0.87 -5.12
CA VAL A 119 -1.53 -1.63 -5.77
C VAL A 119 -1.75 -3.12 -5.60
N VAL A 120 -1.74 -3.65 -4.36
CA VAL A 120 -1.86 -5.09 -4.10
C VAL A 120 -3.18 -5.65 -4.64
N GLY A 121 -4.32 -5.01 -4.32
CA GLY A 121 -5.64 -5.43 -4.81
C GLY A 121 -5.68 -5.53 -6.33
N PRO A 122 -5.47 -4.42 -7.07
CA PRO A 122 -5.49 -4.43 -8.54
C PRO A 122 -4.44 -5.33 -9.19
N LEU A 123 -3.25 -5.49 -8.57
CA LEU A 123 -2.26 -6.46 -9.02
C LEU A 123 -2.87 -7.87 -9.02
N ILE A 124 -3.45 -8.30 -7.89
CA ILE A 124 -4.06 -9.62 -7.75
C ILE A 124 -5.24 -9.81 -8.73
N GLU A 125 -6.08 -8.78 -8.90
CA GLU A 125 -7.19 -8.80 -9.86
C GLU A 125 -6.70 -9.02 -11.30
N GLY A 126 -5.52 -8.49 -11.66
CA GLY A 126 -4.90 -8.63 -12.97
C GLY A 126 -4.21 -9.96 -13.24
N LEU A 127 -3.95 -10.79 -12.22
CA LEU A 127 -3.26 -12.07 -12.37
C LEU A 127 -4.17 -13.14 -13.02
N ASP A 128 -3.54 -14.09 -13.68
CA ASP A 128 -4.18 -15.33 -14.10
C ASP A 128 -4.54 -16.22 -12.90
N VAL A 129 -5.23 -17.34 -13.14
CA VAL A 129 -5.69 -18.26 -12.09
C VAL A 129 -4.53 -18.76 -11.23
N VAL A 130 -3.40 -19.14 -11.85
CA VAL A 130 -2.23 -19.66 -11.12
C VAL A 130 -1.56 -18.58 -10.30
N GLY A 131 -1.41 -17.39 -10.86
CA GLY A 131 -0.88 -16.21 -10.17
C GLY A 131 -1.73 -15.82 -8.96
N ARG A 132 -3.06 -15.86 -9.09
CA ARG A 132 -3.98 -15.58 -7.98
C ARG A 132 -3.82 -16.57 -6.83
N VAL A 133 -3.75 -17.86 -7.09
CA VAL A 133 -3.53 -18.88 -6.04
C VAL A 133 -2.23 -18.63 -5.29
N ARG A 134 -1.17 -18.21 -5.99
CA ARG A 134 0.11 -17.86 -5.36
C ARG A 134 -0.01 -16.58 -4.52
N ALA A 135 -0.66 -15.55 -5.05
CA ALA A 135 -0.92 -14.30 -4.33
C ALA A 135 -1.77 -14.53 -3.09
N ASP A 136 -2.78 -15.40 -3.19
CA ASP A 136 -3.63 -15.80 -2.07
C ASP A 136 -2.82 -16.44 -0.94
N SER A 137 -1.86 -17.29 -1.28
CA SER A 137 -0.95 -17.88 -0.29
C SER A 137 -0.06 -16.82 0.39
N VAL A 138 0.32 -15.76 -0.33
CA VAL A 138 1.06 -14.63 0.24
C VAL A 138 0.17 -13.85 1.23
N LEU A 139 -1.07 -13.52 0.86
CA LEU A 139 -1.99 -12.83 1.76
C LEU A 139 -2.34 -13.67 2.99
N ASP A 140 -2.51 -14.98 2.83
CA ASP A 140 -2.72 -15.91 3.95
C ASP A 140 -1.53 -15.95 4.91
N ARG A 141 -0.31 -15.75 4.42
CA ARG A 141 0.90 -15.60 5.23
C ARG A 141 0.92 -14.24 5.93
N TRP A 142 0.63 -13.15 5.19
CA TRP A 142 0.64 -11.80 5.75
C TRP A 142 -0.37 -11.62 6.90
N VAL A 143 -1.56 -12.20 6.78
CA VAL A 143 -2.57 -12.10 7.86
C VAL A 143 -2.16 -12.86 9.13
N ARG A 144 -1.21 -13.81 9.03
CA ARG A 144 -0.67 -14.59 10.15
C ARG A 144 0.66 -14.02 10.68
N ASP A 145 1.23 -13.03 10.00
CA ASP A 145 2.50 -12.44 10.37
C ASP A 145 2.39 -11.69 11.72
N PRO A 146 3.43 -11.66 12.57
CA PRO A 146 3.43 -10.87 13.80
C PRO A 146 3.34 -9.35 13.51
N ASP A 147 3.77 -8.89 12.35
CA ASP A 147 3.69 -7.48 11.94
C ASP A 147 2.23 -7.07 11.65
N GLY A 148 1.68 -6.18 12.48
CA GLY A 148 0.32 -5.65 12.33
C GLY A 148 0.09 -4.90 11.02
N TRP A 149 1.12 -4.30 10.43
CA TRP A 149 1.03 -3.59 9.15
C TRP A 149 0.86 -4.53 7.97
N LEU A 150 1.49 -5.71 7.99
CA LEU A 150 1.24 -6.75 6.99
C LEU A 150 -0.17 -7.33 7.11
N ARG A 151 -0.64 -7.58 8.35
CA ARG A 151 -2.04 -7.98 8.57
C ARG A 151 -3.01 -6.95 8.02
N ARG A 152 -2.73 -5.65 8.28
CA ARG A 152 -3.50 -4.53 7.75
C ARG A 152 -3.53 -4.55 6.22
N ALA A 153 -2.37 -4.70 5.58
CA ALA A 153 -2.28 -4.74 4.12
C ALA A 153 -3.07 -5.92 3.51
N ALA A 154 -2.99 -7.12 4.10
CA ALA A 154 -3.76 -8.28 3.65
C ALA A 154 -5.28 -8.04 3.77
N LEU A 155 -5.74 -7.41 4.84
CA LEU A 155 -7.16 -7.11 5.06
C LEU A 155 -7.67 -6.01 4.12
N LEU A 156 -6.86 -5.00 3.78
CA LEU A 156 -7.25 -3.88 2.94
C LEU A 156 -7.19 -4.19 1.45
N SER A 157 -6.40 -5.18 1.02
CA SER A 157 -6.21 -5.50 -0.41
C SER A 157 -7.51 -5.78 -1.18
N PRO A 158 -8.57 -6.42 -0.63
CA PRO A 158 -9.80 -6.68 -1.37
C PRO A 158 -10.77 -5.49 -1.42
N VAL A 159 -10.51 -4.37 -0.73
CA VAL A 159 -11.46 -3.24 -0.58
C VAL A 159 -11.98 -2.74 -1.92
N ARG A 160 -11.10 -2.56 -2.90
CA ARG A 160 -11.47 -2.05 -4.22
C ARG A 160 -12.41 -2.99 -4.95
N ALA A 161 -12.09 -4.28 -4.99
CA ALA A 161 -12.92 -5.30 -5.59
C ALA A 161 -14.28 -5.43 -4.87
N LEU A 162 -14.27 -5.40 -3.54
CA LEU A 162 -15.50 -5.45 -2.74
C LEU A 162 -16.42 -4.25 -3.03
N ARG A 163 -15.88 -3.05 -3.12
CA ARG A 163 -16.65 -1.85 -3.52
C ARG A 163 -17.26 -1.98 -4.91
N ALA A 164 -16.57 -2.63 -5.84
CA ALA A 164 -17.03 -2.85 -7.21
C ALA A 164 -18.00 -4.04 -7.36
N GLY A 165 -18.40 -4.67 -6.26
CA GLY A 165 -19.28 -5.83 -6.31
C GLY A 165 -18.60 -7.16 -6.64
N ALA A 166 -17.28 -7.16 -6.70
CA ALA A 166 -16.42 -8.33 -6.87
C ALA A 166 -15.65 -8.61 -5.57
N GLY A 167 -14.66 -9.47 -5.63
CA GLY A 167 -13.81 -9.78 -4.48
C GLY A 167 -14.28 -10.99 -3.68
N ASP A 168 -13.34 -11.54 -2.91
CA ASP A 168 -13.54 -12.75 -2.11
C ASP A 168 -13.95 -12.38 -0.67
N TRP A 169 -15.24 -12.11 -0.48
CA TRP A 169 -15.81 -11.82 0.83
C TRP A 169 -15.58 -12.96 1.84
N PRO A 170 -15.81 -14.24 1.50
CA PRO A 170 -15.53 -15.35 2.41
C PRO A 170 -14.06 -15.38 2.89
N ARG A 171 -13.10 -15.05 2.03
CA ARG A 171 -11.69 -14.92 2.44
C ARG A 171 -11.51 -13.77 3.40
N PHE A 172 -12.03 -12.59 3.09
CA PHE A 172 -11.95 -11.45 3.99
C PHE A 172 -12.49 -11.80 5.38
N VAL A 173 -13.67 -12.44 5.45
CA VAL A 173 -14.27 -12.87 6.73
C VAL A 173 -13.34 -13.83 7.50
N ARG A 174 -12.73 -14.81 6.81
CA ARG A 174 -11.76 -15.73 7.46
C ARG A 174 -10.55 -14.98 8.01
N HIS A 175 -9.98 -14.03 7.24
CA HIS A 175 -8.85 -13.22 7.65
C HIS A 175 -9.21 -12.29 8.83
N ALA A 176 -10.37 -11.65 8.78
CA ALA A 176 -10.85 -10.76 9.81
C ALA A 176 -11.07 -11.51 11.15
N ARG A 177 -11.71 -12.68 11.11
CA ARG A 177 -11.88 -13.52 12.32
C ARG A 177 -10.54 -13.93 12.90
N LEU A 178 -9.57 -14.32 12.08
CA LEU A 178 -8.23 -14.67 12.54
C LEU A 178 -7.51 -13.50 13.23
N VAL A 179 -7.79 -12.27 12.82
CA VAL A 179 -7.21 -11.07 13.42
C VAL A 179 -7.93 -10.65 14.70
N LEU A 180 -9.26 -10.75 14.72
CA LEU A 180 -10.07 -10.36 15.90
C LEU A 180 -9.98 -11.38 17.02
N GLU A 181 -9.90 -12.66 16.67
CA GLU A 181 -9.83 -13.80 17.62
C GLU A 181 -8.58 -14.64 17.36
N PRO A 182 -7.36 -14.06 17.50
CA PRO A 182 -6.15 -14.78 17.13
C PRO A 182 -5.88 -15.94 18.09
N PRO A 183 -5.52 -17.13 17.58
CA PRO A 183 -4.96 -18.20 18.39
C PRO A 183 -3.76 -17.70 19.20
N ALA A 184 -3.50 -18.26 20.38
CA ALA A 184 -2.46 -17.78 21.29
C ALA A 184 -1.10 -17.57 20.61
N ARG A 185 -0.71 -18.47 19.68
CA ARG A 185 0.55 -18.41 18.91
C ARG A 185 0.60 -17.27 17.87
N LEU A 186 -0.53 -16.66 17.54
CA LEU A 186 -0.64 -15.60 16.53
C LEU A 186 -1.00 -14.25 17.15
N ARG A 187 -1.02 -14.15 18.48
CA ARG A 187 -1.26 -12.87 19.15
C ARG A 187 -0.12 -11.91 18.83
N PRO A 188 -0.43 -10.72 18.27
CA PRO A 188 0.59 -9.72 17.98
C PRO A 188 1.13 -9.13 19.28
N GLU A 189 2.38 -8.71 19.24
CA GLU A 189 2.98 -7.90 20.29
C GLU A 189 2.67 -6.41 20.06
N GLY A 190 2.62 -5.65 21.14
CA GLY A 190 2.41 -4.20 21.08
C GLY A 190 1.06 -3.81 20.45
N ASP A 191 1.09 -2.79 19.59
CA ASP A 191 -0.08 -2.20 18.93
C ASP A 191 -0.53 -2.94 17.65
N GLY A 192 0.21 -3.97 17.23
CA GLY A 192 -0.05 -4.69 15.98
C GLY A 192 -1.47 -5.25 15.87
N GLY A 193 -2.08 -5.65 17.01
CA GLY A 193 -3.46 -6.10 17.06
C GLY A 193 -4.46 -4.97 16.75
N ALA A 194 -4.27 -3.80 17.34
CA ALA A 194 -5.11 -2.63 17.12
C ALA A 194 -5.01 -2.11 15.66
N ILE A 195 -3.81 -2.11 15.09
CA ILE A 195 -3.56 -1.70 13.70
C ILE A 195 -4.35 -2.59 12.73
N ALA A 196 -4.33 -3.91 12.94
CA ALA A 196 -5.04 -4.87 12.10
C ALA A 196 -6.56 -4.83 12.33
N ALA A 197 -7.02 -4.70 13.57
CA ALA A 197 -8.44 -4.59 13.89
C ALA A 197 -9.07 -3.32 13.29
N ALA A 198 -8.34 -2.20 13.29
CA ALA A 198 -8.78 -0.97 12.61
C ALA A 198 -8.99 -1.18 11.11
N ALA A 199 -8.19 -2.04 10.45
CA ALA A 199 -8.41 -2.41 9.05
C ALA A 199 -9.72 -3.19 8.85
N VAL A 200 -10.03 -4.14 9.75
CA VAL A 200 -11.31 -4.86 9.71
C VAL A 200 -12.47 -3.87 9.77
N SER A 201 -12.45 -2.95 10.74
CA SER A 201 -13.49 -1.94 10.91
C SER A 201 -13.64 -1.05 9.65
N LEU A 202 -12.52 -0.66 9.02
CA LEU A 202 -12.53 0.11 7.80
C LEU A 202 -13.21 -0.65 6.65
N VAL A 203 -12.82 -1.91 6.44
CA VAL A 203 -13.40 -2.73 5.34
C VAL A 203 -14.88 -2.95 5.57
N LEU A 204 -15.30 -3.27 6.79
CA LEU A 204 -16.72 -3.46 7.14
C LEU A 204 -17.52 -2.18 6.88
N ALA A 205 -17.02 -1.02 7.31
CA ALA A 205 -17.66 0.27 7.08
C ALA A 205 -17.78 0.61 5.60
N GLU A 206 -16.75 0.33 4.80
CA GLU A 206 -16.77 0.56 3.36
C GLU A 206 -17.70 -0.44 2.63
N THR A 207 -17.68 -1.71 3.05
CA THR A 207 -18.55 -2.74 2.46
C THR A 207 -20.02 -2.45 2.76
N ALA A 208 -20.36 -2.05 3.99
CA ALA A 208 -21.73 -1.70 4.36
C ALA A 208 -22.33 -0.54 3.52
N LYS A 209 -21.49 0.39 3.05
CA LYS A 209 -21.93 1.48 2.18
C LYS A 209 -22.27 1.03 0.77
N HIS A 210 -21.54 0.03 0.25
CA HIS A 210 -21.61 -0.40 -1.16
C HIS A 210 -22.31 -1.75 -1.34
N ARG A 211 -22.28 -2.61 -0.33
CA ARG A 211 -22.76 -3.98 -0.34
C ARG A 211 -23.44 -4.34 0.99
N PRO A 212 -24.55 -3.67 1.34
CA PRO A 212 -25.24 -3.87 2.64
C PRO A 212 -25.77 -5.29 2.84
N GLU A 213 -25.88 -6.08 1.77
CA GLU A 213 -26.31 -7.49 1.81
C GLU A 213 -25.22 -8.45 2.33
N LEU A 214 -23.97 -8.01 2.47
CA LEU A 214 -22.89 -8.84 2.97
C LEU A 214 -22.84 -8.79 4.51
N GLU A 215 -23.06 -9.95 5.13
CA GLU A 215 -22.99 -10.12 6.58
C GLU A 215 -21.58 -10.59 7.02
N PHE A 216 -21.18 -10.18 8.23
CA PHE A 216 -19.88 -10.52 8.84
C PHE A 216 -20.01 -11.54 9.97
#